data_b0648ae87536e05c99412acd8fcf957c
#
_entry.id   b0648ae87536e05c99412acd8fcf957c
#
_cell.length_a   1.000
_cell.length_b   1.000
_cell.length_c   1.000
_cell.angle_alpha   90.00
_cell.angle_beta   90.00
_cell.angle_gamma   90.00
#
_symmetry.space_group_name_H-M   'P 1'
#
loop_
_entity.id
_entity.type
_entity.pdbx_description
1 polymer ?
#
loop_
_entity_poly.entity_id
_entity_poly.type
_entity_poly.pdbx_seq_one_letter_code
_entity_poly.pdbx_strand_id
1 'polypeptide(L)'
;MKYSELIKVYLELEKTTKKLEKADIIANFLKHVSKDEIRYVIHLLEGRIFPEYDERKIGMSSRLIIKVISASTGNSMYDVERLWKETGALGKVAEQLMKKRKQLTLARSELTIKKVIENIRKLAEIQGQGTVDKKINLITELLNSSNPEEARFIVATILEELRVGVASGIIRDALAKSFDADVEEIEKAYNLTTNYGEVAELLKEHGIKALEKISLKPGIPIKSMLAVLAESIEETFEALGKPAQFEYKLDGFRVQIHKDKEIKIFTRNLEDVTKQFPDIVRYVKENVKAKNFILDGESVAYDKKTKRHLPFQTISQRIKRKYDIFEIVKKFPIELNLFDVIYSNGRSLINEPLLKRREILESIVKQSTGKIILTKKLITDNDKKASKFFEDSLKNGNEGI
;
A
#
# COMPACT_ATOMS: atom_id res chain seq x y z
N MET A 1 17.96 -20.01 0.39
CA MET A 1 17.37 -20.53 1.65
C MET A 1 16.23 -21.48 1.34
N LYS A 2 16.08 -22.57 2.12
CA LYS A 2 14.96 -23.50 1.98
C LYS A 2 13.66 -22.83 2.45
N TYR A 3 12.56 -23.11 1.76
CA TYR A 3 11.26 -22.58 2.17
C TYR A 3 10.81 -23.13 3.52
N SER A 4 11.18 -24.38 3.83
CA SER A 4 10.92 -25.01 5.13
C SER A 4 11.51 -24.24 6.32
N GLU A 5 12.56 -23.45 6.14
CA GLU A 5 13.12 -22.62 7.21
C GLU A 5 12.17 -21.45 7.54
N LEU A 6 11.56 -20.81 6.54
CA LEU A 6 10.54 -19.81 6.74
C LEU A 6 9.26 -20.40 7.37
N ILE A 7 8.90 -21.64 7.00
CA ILE A 7 7.74 -22.34 7.60
C ILE A 7 7.91 -22.53 9.10
N LYS A 8 9.11 -22.87 9.57
CA LYS A 8 9.39 -22.94 11.02
C LYS A 8 9.12 -21.62 11.72
N VAL A 9 9.51 -20.51 11.10
CA VAL A 9 9.22 -19.16 11.63
C VAL A 9 7.72 -18.90 11.70
N TYR A 10 6.96 -19.25 10.66
CA TYR A 10 5.50 -19.11 10.68
C TYR A 10 4.86 -19.90 11.82
N LEU A 11 5.30 -21.14 12.03
CA LEU A 11 4.80 -21.99 13.12
C LEU A 11 5.16 -21.44 14.52
N GLU A 12 6.31 -20.78 14.67
CA GLU A 12 6.67 -20.09 15.90
C GLU A 12 5.82 -18.83 16.12
N LEU A 13 5.59 -18.04 15.07
CA LEU A 13 4.75 -16.84 15.12
C LEU A 13 3.29 -17.15 15.49
N GLU A 14 2.78 -18.32 15.11
CA GLU A 14 1.43 -18.78 15.49
C GLU A 14 1.29 -19.10 16.99
N LYS A 15 2.39 -19.42 17.68
CA LYS A 15 2.38 -19.82 19.10
C LYS A 15 2.24 -18.62 20.05
N THR A 16 2.49 -17.40 19.60
CA THR A 16 2.41 -16.20 20.42
C THR A 16 1.53 -15.12 19.83
N THR A 17 0.85 -14.35 20.69
CA THR A 17 0.10 -13.15 20.31
C THR A 17 0.85 -11.85 20.62
N LYS A 18 1.99 -11.96 21.35
CA LYS A 18 2.75 -10.80 21.81
C LYS A 18 3.61 -10.22 20.69
N LYS A 19 3.39 -8.95 20.39
CA LYS A 19 4.06 -8.23 19.28
C LYS A 19 5.59 -8.23 19.41
N LEU A 20 6.12 -8.01 20.62
CA LEU A 20 7.57 -7.98 20.87
C LEU A 20 8.23 -9.34 20.63
N GLU A 21 7.60 -10.44 21.10
CA GLU A 21 8.09 -11.80 20.86
C GLU A 21 8.12 -12.12 19.36
N LYS A 22 7.08 -11.71 18.61
CA LYS A 22 7.06 -11.87 17.15
C LYS A 22 8.19 -11.08 16.47
N ALA A 23 8.44 -9.84 16.91
CA ALA A 23 9.54 -9.06 16.38
C ALA A 23 10.90 -9.72 16.64
N ASP A 24 11.09 -10.32 17.83
CA ASP A 24 12.32 -11.04 18.17
C ASP A 24 12.53 -12.31 17.32
N ILE A 25 11.47 -13.10 17.12
CA ILE A 25 11.50 -14.30 16.24
C ILE A 25 11.92 -13.89 14.83
N ILE A 26 11.28 -12.87 14.25
CA ILE A 26 11.58 -12.38 12.91
C ILE A 26 13.00 -11.80 12.84
N ALA A 27 13.41 -10.97 13.82
CA ALA A 27 14.72 -10.36 13.84
C ALA A 27 15.85 -11.41 13.85
N ASN A 28 15.72 -12.44 14.68
CA ASN A 28 16.68 -13.54 14.73
C ASN A 28 16.75 -14.31 13.40
N PHE A 29 15.62 -14.54 12.75
CA PHE A 29 15.59 -15.19 11.45
C PHE A 29 16.26 -14.34 10.36
N LEU A 30 15.99 -13.04 10.29
CA LEU A 30 16.53 -12.12 9.27
C LEU A 30 18.06 -12.02 9.30
N LYS A 31 18.70 -12.25 10.44
CA LYS A 31 20.18 -12.30 10.54
C LYS A 31 20.80 -13.34 9.61
N HIS A 32 20.09 -14.46 9.38
CA HIS A 32 20.54 -15.60 8.58
C HIS A 32 20.08 -15.54 7.10
N VAL A 33 19.21 -14.60 6.75
CA VAL A 33 18.70 -14.44 5.37
C VAL A 33 19.74 -13.72 4.51
N SER A 34 19.99 -14.22 3.30
CA SER A 34 20.88 -13.60 2.33
C SER A 34 20.31 -12.29 1.77
N LYS A 35 21.18 -11.40 1.25
CA LYS A 35 20.77 -10.16 0.62
C LYS A 35 19.83 -10.38 -0.57
N ASP A 36 20.04 -11.43 -1.35
CA ASP A 36 19.26 -11.72 -2.55
C ASP A 36 17.85 -12.25 -2.24
N GLU A 37 17.61 -12.68 -1.00
CA GLU A 37 16.35 -13.29 -0.57
C GLU A 37 15.56 -12.45 0.44
N ILE A 38 16.24 -11.50 1.14
CA ILE A 38 15.61 -10.78 2.25
C ILE A 38 14.36 -10.00 1.83
N ARG A 39 14.36 -9.40 0.64
CA ARG A 39 13.17 -8.72 0.09
C ARG A 39 11.99 -9.68 -0.05
N TYR A 40 12.24 -10.88 -0.52
CA TYR A 40 11.20 -11.91 -0.69
C TYR A 40 10.68 -12.42 0.66
N VAL A 41 11.58 -12.62 1.61
CA VAL A 41 11.25 -13.02 2.98
C VAL A 41 10.33 -12.01 3.64
N ILE A 42 10.64 -10.72 3.53
CA ILE A 42 9.81 -9.66 4.10
C ILE A 42 8.41 -9.68 3.47
N HIS A 43 8.29 -9.73 2.14
CA HIS A 43 6.98 -9.80 1.50
C HIS A 43 6.18 -11.03 1.94
N LEU A 44 6.81 -12.19 2.07
CA LEU A 44 6.16 -13.42 2.53
C LEU A 44 5.72 -13.32 4.00
N LEU A 45 6.52 -12.69 4.87
CA LEU A 45 6.14 -12.43 6.27
C LEU A 45 4.93 -11.48 6.39
N GLU A 46 4.80 -10.52 5.46
CA GLU A 46 3.62 -9.66 5.34
C GLU A 46 2.40 -10.36 4.71
N GLY A 47 2.54 -11.63 4.29
CA GLY A 47 1.50 -12.39 3.59
C GLY A 47 1.25 -11.91 2.15
N ARG A 48 2.24 -11.27 1.55
CA ARG A 48 2.18 -10.67 0.21
C ARG A 48 3.30 -11.23 -0.67
N ILE A 49 3.17 -11.03 -1.96
CA ILE A 49 4.23 -11.36 -2.94
C ILE A 49 4.69 -10.13 -3.72
N PHE A 50 3.94 -9.05 -3.62
CA PHE A 50 4.24 -7.72 -4.18
C PHE A 50 4.17 -6.67 -3.09
N PRO A 51 4.83 -5.50 -3.27
CA PRO A 51 4.64 -4.33 -2.40
C PRO A 51 3.16 -3.89 -2.35
N GLU A 52 2.78 -3.15 -1.32
CA GLU A 52 1.38 -2.73 -1.09
C GLU A 52 0.81 -1.88 -2.24
N TYR A 53 1.65 -1.09 -2.89
CA TYR A 53 1.27 -0.23 -4.01
C TYR A 53 1.21 -0.93 -5.37
N ASP A 54 1.60 -2.21 -5.44
CA ASP A 54 1.61 -2.96 -6.69
C ASP A 54 0.23 -3.55 -6.96
N GLU A 55 -0.41 -3.11 -8.03
CA GLU A 55 -1.78 -3.50 -8.36
C GLU A 55 -1.93 -4.91 -8.94
N ARG A 56 -0.82 -5.60 -9.22
CA ARG A 56 -0.88 -6.96 -9.76
C ARG A 56 -1.61 -7.89 -8.79
N LYS A 57 -2.58 -8.62 -9.31
CA LYS A 57 -3.37 -9.60 -8.55
C LYS A 57 -2.97 -11.01 -8.96
N ILE A 58 -2.82 -11.89 -8.00
CA ILE A 58 -2.59 -13.32 -8.23
C ILE A 58 -3.76 -13.91 -9.04
N GLY A 59 -4.98 -13.43 -8.77
CA GLY A 59 -6.18 -13.81 -9.51
C GLY A 59 -6.57 -15.28 -9.34
N MET A 60 -6.40 -15.82 -8.12
CA MET A 60 -6.84 -17.15 -7.73
C MET A 60 -7.97 -17.04 -6.72
N SER A 61 -9.11 -17.63 -7.05
CA SER A 61 -10.24 -17.75 -6.13
C SER A 61 -10.16 -19.03 -5.29
N SER A 62 -10.84 -19.06 -4.17
CA SER A 62 -10.96 -20.27 -3.33
C SER A 62 -11.45 -21.49 -4.14
N ARG A 63 -12.36 -21.28 -5.11
CA ARG A 63 -12.87 -22.36 -5.99
C ARG A 63 -11.76 -22.94 -6.89
N LEU A 64 -10.83 -22.13 -7.36
CA LEU A 64 -9.68 -22.60 -8.15
C LEU A 64 -8.68 -23.32 -7.26
N ILE A 65 -8.46 -22.87 -6.04
CA ILE A 65 -7.59 -23.54 -5.08
C ILE A 65 -8.17 -24.91 -4.66
N ILE A 66 -9.48 -25.06 -4.54
CA ILE A 66 -10.12 -26.37 -4.33
C ILE A 66 -9.79 -27.34 -5.46
N LYS A 67 -9.82 -26.91 -6.73
CA LYS A 67 -9.40 -27.71 -7.87
C LYS A 67 -7.90 -28.11 -7.79
N VAL A 68 -7.05 -27.17 -7.38
CA VAL A 68 -5.62 -27.44 -7.19
C VAL A 68 -5.38 -28.47 -6.11
N ILE A 69 -6.01 -28.34 -4.94
CA ILE A 69 -5.88 -29.29 -3.82
C ILE A 69 -6.39 -30.68 -4.26
N SER A 70 -7.55 -30.74 -4.92
CA SER A 70 -8.12 -31.97 -5.48
C SER A 70 -7.12 -32.67 -6.43
N ALA A 71 -6.56 -31.93 -7.40
CA ALA A 71 -5.60 -32.44 -8.36
C ALA A 71 -4.28 -32.88 -7.70
N SER A 72 -3.80 -32.15 -6.69
CA SER A 72 -2.53 -32.45 -6.00
C SER A 72 -2.63 -33.64 -5.04
N THR A 73 -3.82 -33.91 -4.48
CA THR A 73 -4.00 -34.91 -3.41
C THR A 73 -4.78 -36.14 -3.85
N GLY A 74 -5.43 -36.09 -5.05
CA GLY A 74 -6.30 -37.15 -5.54
C GLY A 74 -7.66 -37.24 -4.84
N ASN A 75 -8.02 -36.28 -3.98
CA ASN A 75 -9.31 -36.24 -3.30
C ASN A 75 -10.36 -35.54 -4.18
N SER A 76 -11.64 -35.88 -3.99
CA SER A 76 -12.71 -35.19 -4.72
C SER A 76 -12.84 -33.73 -4.30
N MET A 77 -13.31 -32.87 -5.20
CA MET A 77 -13.61 -31.47 -4.86
C MET A 77 -14.63 -31.37 -3.72
N TYR A 78 -15.59 -32.29 -3.65
CA TYR A 78 -16.58 -32.37 -2.58
C TYR A 78 -15.92 -32.61 -1.21
N ASP A 79 -14.95 -33.52 -1.11
CA ASP A 79 -14.23 -33.76 0.15
C ASP A 79 -13.41 -32.55 0.57
N VAL A 80 -12.75 -31.86 -0.39
CA VAL A 80 -12.01 -30.64 -0.11
C VAL A 80 -12.94 -29.53 0.41
N GLU A 81 -14.12 -29.35 -0.21
CA GLU A 81 -15.11 -28.36 0.23
C GLU A 81 -15.68 -28.68 1.61
N ARG A 82 -15.97 -29.96 1.89
CA ARG A 82 -16.45 -30.41 3.20
C ARG A 82 -15.41 -30.09 4.28
N LEU A 83 -14.16 -30.48 4.07
CA LEU A 83 -13.07 -30.18 5.01
C LEU A 83 -12.83 -28.67 5.17
N TRP A 84 -13.01 -27.89 4.11
CA TRP A 84 -12.91 -26.45 4.21
C TRP A 84 -14.00 -25.84 5.11
N LYS A 85 -15.23 -26.30 5.01
CA LYS A 85 -16.32 -25.88 5.92
C LYS A 85 -16.02 -26.24 7.38
N GLU A 86 -15.35 -27.36 7.63
CA GLU A 86 -14.97 -27.83 8.97
C GLU A 86 -13.78 -27.02 9.54
N THR A 87 -12.74 -26.73 8.71
CA THR A 87 -11.48 -26.11 9.16
C THR A 87 -11.47 -24.58 9.05
N GLY A 88 -12.33 -24.00 8.21
CA GLY A 88 -12.37 -22.58 7.93
C GLY A 88 -11.21 -22.03 7.10
N ALA A 89 -10.24 -22.88 6.67
CA ALA A 89 -9.04 -22.43 5.94
C ALA A 89 -8.54 -23.48 4.95
N LEU A 90 -8.51 -23.13 3.65
CA LEU A 90 -8.03 -24.03 2.58
C LEU A 90 -6.57 -24.45 2.75
N GLY A 91 -5.72 -23.61 3.34
CA GLY A 91 -4.35 -24.00 3.68
C GLY A 91 -4.28 -25.18 4.64
N LYS A 92 -5.11 -25.19 5.69
CA LYS A 92 -5.20 -26.33 6.63
C LYS A 92 -5.72 -27.60 5.96
N VAL A 93 -6.67 -27.45 5.02
CA VAL A 93 -7.16 -28.60 4.23
C VAL A 93 -6.04 -29.17 3.37
N ALA A 94 -5.25 -28.32 2.70
CA ALA A 94 -4.11 -28.76 1.90
C ALA A 94 -3.12 -29.54 2.78
N GLU A 95 -2.73 -29.03 3.95
CA GLU A 95 -1.85 -29.71 4.90
C GLU A 95 -2.40 -31.08 5.30
N GLN A 96 -3.69 -31.14 5.70
CA GLN A 96 -4.32 -32.36 6.18
C GLN A 96 -4.38 -33.46 5.11
N LEU A 97 -4.74 -33.08 3.87
CA LEU A 97 -4.84 -34.03 2.76
C LEU A 97 -3.47 -34.45 2.24
N MET A 98 -2.49 -33.54 2.23
CA MET A 98 -1.10 -33.87 1.87
C MET A 98 -0.45 -34.86 2.88
N LYS A 99 -0.76 -34.77 4.18
CA LYS A 99 -0.31 -35.74 5.20
C LYS A 99 -0.84 -37.16 4.94
N LYS A 100 -2.02 -37.31 4.34
CA LYS A 100 -2.67 -38.60 4.04
C LYS A 100 -2.28 -39.16 2.68
N ARG A 101 -1.48 -38.46 1.89
CA ARG A 101 -1.09 -38.85 0.55
C ARG A 101 -0.17 -40.07 0.59
N LYS A 102 -0.63 -41.19 0.00
CA LYS A 102 0.12 -42.49 -0.01
C LYS A 102 1.29 -42.49 -1.01
N GLN A 103 1.24 -41.69 -2.05
CA GLN A 103 2.24 -41.63 -3.11
C GLN A 103 3.18 -40.45 -2.91
N LEU A 104 4.40 -40.72 -2.48
CA LEU A 104 5.50 -39.75 -2.50
C LEU A 104 6.12 -39.78 -3.91
N THR A 105 6.20 -38.66 -4.57
CA THR A 105 6.98 -38.51 -5.82
C THR A 105 8.46 -38.84 -5.52
N LEU A 106 9.08 -39.70 -6.31
CA LEU A 106 10.46 -40.20 -6.14
C LEU A 106 11.56 -39.11 -6.17
N ALA A 107 11.25 -37.91 -6.63
CA ALA A 107 12.17 -36.77 -6.66
C ALA A 107 11.50 -35.54 -6.06
N ARG A 108 11.54 -35.36 -4.74
CA ARG A 108 11.25 -34.07 -4.11
C ARG A 108 12.45 -33.15 -4.28
N SER A 109 12.38 -32.20 -5.19
CA SER A 109 13.30 -31.07 -5.14
C SER A 109 12.89 -30.17 -3.96
N GLU A 110 13.82 -29.93 -3.04
CA GLU A 110 13.59 -29.00 -1.94
C GLU A 110 13.15 -27.64 -2.48
N LEU A 111 12.06 -27.10 -1.93
CA LEU A 111 11.57 -25.78 -2.30
C LEU A 111 12.46 -24.70 -1.69
N THR A 112 12.87 -23.74 -2.51
CA THR A 112 13.54 -22.52 -2.05
C THR A 112 12.52 -21.37 -1.96
N ILE A 113 12.78 -20.41 -1.09
CA ILE A 113 11.98 -19.17 -0.96
C ILE A 113 11.83 -18.50 -2.33
N LYS A 114 12.93 -18.36 -3.07
CA LYS A 114 12.94 -17.77 -4.40
C LYS A 114 12.01 -18.50 -5.37
N LYS A 115 12.08 -19.84 -5.43
CA LYS A 115 11.22 -20.65 -6.31
C LYS A 115 9.74 -20.48 -5.98
N VAL A 116 9.39 -20.46 -4.69
CA VAL A 116 8.00 -20.28 -4.25
C VAL A 116 7.47 -18.92 -4.68
N ILE A 117 8.17 -17.83 -4.34
CA ILE A 117 7.69 -16.48 -4.63
C ILE A 117 7.65 -16.18 -6.16
N GLU A 118 8.64 -16.65 -6.92
CA GLU A 118 8.67 -16.48 -8.37
C GLU A 118 7.51 -17.21 -9.05
N ASN A 119 7.21 -18.44 -8.63
CA ASN A 119 6.07 -19.19 -9.17
C ASN A 119 4.73 -18.53 -8.83
N ILE A 120 4.57 -18.02 -7.60
CA ILE A 120 3.34 -17.29 -7.24
C ILE A 120 3.24 -15.97 -8.02
N ARG A 121 4.35 -15.24 -8.23
CA ARG A 121 4.36 -14.01 -9.05
C ARG A 121 3.96 -14.26 -10.50
N LYS A 122 4.42 -15.35 -11.10
CA LYS A 122 4.02 -15.75 -12.46
C LYS A 122 2.50 -15.86 -12.62
N LEU A 123 1.75 -16.20 -11.56
CA LEU A 123 0.29 -16.26 -11.62
C LEU A 123 -0.35 -14.92 -11.99
N ALA A 124 0.24 -13.81 -11.56
CA ALA A 124 -0.25 -12.48 -11.90
C ALA A 124 0.06 -12.08 -13.37
N GLU A 125 1.03 -12.72 -13.99
CA GLU A 125 1.48 -12.44 -15.37
C GLU A 125 0.76 -13.30 -16.41
N ILE A 126 0.16 -14.44 -16.01
CA ILE A 126 -0.54 -15.34 -16.92
C ILE A 126 -1.85 -14.70 -17.40
N GLN A 127 -1.92 -14.41 -18.71
CA GLN A 127 -3.07 -13.79 -19.39
C GLN A 127 -3.43 -14.57 -20.66
N GLY A 128 -4.62 -14.31 -21.23
CA GLY A 128 -5.10 -14.86 -22.49
C GLY A 128 -5.83 -16.21 -22.33
N GLN A 129 -5.94 -16.94 -23.45
CA GLN A 129 -6.69 -18.21 -23.51
C GLN A 129 -6.01 -19.32 -22.71
N GLY A 130 -6.80 -20.13 -21.97
CA GLY A 130 -6.30 -21.21 -21.12
C GLY A 130 -5.63 -20.73 -19.81
N THR A 131 -5.81 -19.47 -19.42
CA THR A 131 -5.22 -18.87 -18.20
C THR A 131 -5.53 -19.68 -16.95
N VAL A 132 -6.75 -20.18 -16.79
CA VAL A 132 -7.19 -20.92 -15.59
C VAL A 132 -6.41 -22.22 -15.46
N ASP A 133 -6.31 -23.01 -16.51
CA ASP A 133 -5.61 -24.31 -16.47
C ASP A 133 -4.11 -24.13 -16.26
N LYS A 134 -3.51 -23.12 -16.91
CA LYS A 134 -2.09 -22.77 -16.70
C LYS A 134 -1.81 -22.42 -15.23
N LYS A 135 -2.67 -21.62 -14.60
CA LYS A 135 -2.54 -21.27 -13.19
C LYS A 135 -2.71 -22.48 -12.28
N ILE A 136 -3.73 -23.33 -12.53
CA ILE A 136 -3.96 -24.55 -11.79
C ILE A 136 -2.72 -25.47 -11.86
N ASN A 137 -2.21 -25.71 -13.07
CA ASN A 137 -1.06 -26.60 -13.29
C ASN A 137 0.20 -26.07 -12.54
N LEU A 138 0.49 -24.78 -12.63
CA LEU A 138 1.65 -24.17 -11.95
C LEU A 138 1.59 -24.34 -10.43
N ILE A 139 0.41 -24.16 -9.83
CA ILE A 139 0.26 -24.31 -8.38
C ILE A 139 0.25 -25.81 -8.00
N THR A 140 -0.37 -26.68 -8.81
CA THR A 140 -0.36 -28.13 -8.59
C THR A 140 1.07 -28.66 -8.60
N GLU A 141 1.93 -28.23 -9.53
CA GLU A 141 3.36 -28.56 -9.54
C GLU A 141 4.06 -28.10 -8.26
N LEU A 142 3.80 -26.87 -7.82
CA LEU A 142 4.37 -26.30 -6.61
C LEU A 142 3.95 -27.11 -5.37
N LEU A 143 2.66 -27.45 -5.23
CA LEU A 143 2.16 -28.27 -4.14
C LEU A 143 2.71 -29.72 -4.18
N ASN A 144 2.86 -30.30 -5.38
CA ASN A 144 3.44 -31.63 -5.52
C ASN A 144 4.90 -31.70 -5.05
N SER A 145 5.63 -30.59 -5.12
CA SER A 145 7.01 -30.46 -4.64
C SER A 145 7.10 -30.13 -3.15
N SER A 146 5.99 -29.72 -2.50
CA SER A 146 5.96 -29.27 -1.12
C SER A 146 5.74 -30.41 -0.10
N ASN A 147 6.18 -30.20 1.14
CA ASN A 147 5.71 -30.96 2.28
C ASN A 147 4.33 -30.44 2.75
N PRO A 148 3.62 -31.13 3.67
CA PRO A 148 2.28 -30.72 4.11
C PRO A 148 2.21 -29.32 4.72
N GLU A 149 3.18 -28.93 5.53
CA GLU A 149 3.24 -27.60 6.15
C GLU A 149 3.54 -26.52 5.11
N GLU A 150 4.48 -26.77 4.18
CA GLU A 150 4.76 -25.88 3.06
C GLU A 150 3.52 -25.68 2.19
N ALA A 151 2.77 -26.75 1.87
CA ALA A 151 1.52 -26.65 1.09
C ALA A 151 0.48 -25.76 1.79
N ARG A 152 0.35 -25.86 3.11
CA ARG A 152 -0.51 -25.01 3.91
C ARG A 152 -0.22 -23.54 3.66
N PHE A 153 1.03 -23.13 3.85
CA PHE A 153 1.41 -21.73 3.78
C PHE A 153 1.51 -21.20 2.35
N ILE A 154 1.81 -22.05 1.35
CA ILE A 154 1.70 -21.70 -0.07
C ILE A 154 0.24 -21.33 -0.42
N VAL A 155 -0.72 -22.19 -0.04
CA VAL A 155 -2.14 -21.91 -0.27
C VAL A 155 -2.60 -20.66 0.46
N ALA A 156 -2.20 -20.47 1.71
CA ALA A 156 -2.54 -19.30 2.51
C ALA A 156 -1.97 -18.00 1.89
N THR A 157 -0.74 -18.03 1.37
CA THR A 157 -0.13 -16.88 0.69
C THR A 157 -0.84 -16.54 -0.62
N ILE A 158 -1.20 -17.56 -1.43
CA ILE A 158 -1.91 -17.35 -2.70
C ILE A 158 -3.30 -16.73 -2.48
N LEU A 159 -3.97 -17.09 -1.39
CA LEU A 159 -5.29 -16.56 -1.02
C LEU A 159 -5.21 -15.27 -0.20
N GLU A 160 -4.02 -14.76 0.10
CA GLU A 160 -3.80 -13.62 0.99
C GLU A 160 -4.40 -13.84 2.41
N GLU A 161 -4.37 -15.10 2.87
CA GLU A 161 -4.93 -15.55 4.15
C GLU A 161 -3.85 -16.03 5.13
N LEU A 162 -2.63 -15.47 5.04
CA LEU A 162 -1.50 -15.85 5.92
C LEU A 162 -1.72 -15.40 7.35
N ARG A 163 -2.52 -15.90 8.14
CA ARG A 163 -2.96 -15.40 9.46
C ARG A 163 -1.93 -15.66 10.61
N VAL A 164 -0.66 -15.39 10.38
CA VAL A 164 0.41 -15.51 11.42
C VAL A 164 0.50 -14.28 12.33
N GLY A 165 -0.34 -13.27 12.11
CA GLY A 165 -0.47 -12.09 12.96
C GLY A 165 0.75 -11.17 12.92
N VAL A 166 1.37 -11.01 11.76
CA VAL A 166 2.46 -10.07 11.50
C VAL A 166 1.89 -8.82 10.85
N ALA A 167 1.84 -7.73 11.61
CA ALA A 167 1.46 -6.41 11.10
C ALA A 167 2.72 -5.60 10.75
N SER A 168 2.54 -4.53 9.96
CA SER A 168 3.60 -3.62 9.50
C SER A 168 4.54 -3.15 10.61
N GLY A 169 4.02 -2.77 11.79
CA GLY A 169 4.83 -2.37 12.94
C GLY A 169 5.73 -3.48 13.49
N ILE A 170 5.33 -4.77 13.38
CA ILE A 170 6.16 -5.89 13.81
C ILE A 170 7.36 -6.07 12.87
N ILE A 171 7.17 -5.87 11.56
CA ILE A 171 8.26 -5.89 10.58
C ILE A 171 9.24 -4.75 10.84
N ARG A 172 8.72 -3.53 11.09
CA ARG A 172 9.54 -2.37 11.46
C ARG A 172 10.43 -2.68 12.65
N ASP A 173 9.84 -3.14 13.75
CA ASP A 173 10.54 -3.43 15.00
C ASP A 173 11.56 -4.59 14.81
N ALA A 174 11.22 -5.58 14.00
CA ALA A 174 12.12 -6.69 13.67
C ALA A 174 13.33 -6.23 12.84
N LEU A 175 13.13 -5.34 11.87
CA LEU A 175 14.22 -4.74 11.09
C LEU A 175 15.14 -3.91 11.99
N ALA A 176 14.57 -3.04 12.83
CA ALA A 176 15.34 -2.24 13.78
C ALA A 176 16.24 -3.14 14.65
N LYS A 177 15.69 -4.20 15.25
CA LYS A 177 16.42 -5.16 16.07
C LYS A 177 17.44 -5.99 15.27
N SER A 178 17.11 -6.39 14.04
CA SER A 178 18.00 -7.24 13.21
C SER A 178 19.26 -6.52 12.76
N PHE A 179 19.15 -5.22 12.51
CA PHE A 179 20.24 -4.37 11.96
C PHE A 179 20.80 -3.36 12.97
N ASP A 180 20.35 -3.40 14.23
CA ASP A 180 20.74 -2.44 15.28
C ASP A 180 20.51 -0.98 14.84
N ALA A 181 19.34 -0.74 14.22
CA ALA A 181 18.95 0.54 13.66
C ALA A 181 17.87 1.20 14.54
N ASP A 182 17.75 2.52 14.45
CA ASP A 182 16.68 3.25 15.09
C ASP A 182 15.32 2.92 14.43
N VAL A 183 14.29 2.71 15.26
CA VAL A 183 12.92 2.42 14.79
C VAL A 183 12.37 3.56 13.93
N GLU A 184 12.68 4.81 14.30
CA GLU A 184 12.22 6.01 13.57
C GLU A 184 12.88 6.10 12.19
N GLU A 185 14.18 5.73 12.07
CA GLU A 185 14.88 5.68 10.78
C GLU A 185 14.27 4.62 9.85
N ILE A 186 13.94 3.43 10.37
CA ILE A 186 13.25 2.38 9.61
C ILE A 186 11.86 2.85 9.16
N GLU A 187 11.12 3.50 10.06
CA GLU A 187 9.78 4.02 9.75
C GLU A 187 9.84 5.13 8.68
N LYS A 188 10.79 6.06 8.81
CA LYS A 188 11.04 7.10 7.81
C LYS A 188 11.37 6.51 6.44
N ALA A 189 12.25 5.52 6.39
CA ALA A 189 12.61 4.81 5.17
C ALA A 189 11.39 4.13 4.53
N TYR A 190 10.58 3.44 5.32
CA TYR A 190 9.33 2.83 4.87
C TYR A 190 8.32 3.86 4.37
N ASN A 191 8.16 4.98 5.06
CA ASN A 191 7.22 6.04 4.65
C ASN A 191 7.55 6.60 3.26
N LEU A 192 8.83 6.58 2.86
CA LEU A 192 9.29 7.04 1.56
C LEU A 192 9.22 5.97 0.46
N THR A 193 9.40 4.68 0.82
CA THR A 193 9.45 3.56 -0.14
C THR A 193 8.15 2.77 -0.19
N THR A 194 7.37 2.81 0.89
CA THR A 194 6.18 1.96 1.14
C THR A 194 6.45 0.46 0.92
N ASN A 195 7.71 0.04 1.19
CA ASN A 195 8.17 -1.32 0.92
C ASN A 195 9.28 -1.74 1.90
N TYR A 196 8.91 -2.44 2.97
CA TYR A 196 9.89 -2.98 3.93
C TYR A 196 10.88 -3.95 3.29
N GLY A 197 10.48 -4.65 2.22
CA GLY A 197 11.41 -5.51 1.49
C GLY A 197 12.56 -4.74 0.85
N GLU A 198 12.31 -3.54 0.30
CA GLU A 198 13.34 -2.64 -0.22
C GLU A 198 14.22 -2.08 0.91
N VAL A 199 13.61 -1.67 2.02
CA VAL A 199 14.33 -1.19 3.21
C VAL A 199 15.28 -2.28 3.75
N ALA A 200 14.79 -3.52 3.88
CA ALA A 200 15.59 -4.65 4.36
C ALA A 200 16.76 -4.99 3.43
N GLU A 201 16.55 -4.93 2.12
CA GLU A 201 17.59 -5.16 1.12
C GLU A 201 18.69 -4.11 1.21
N LEU A 202 18.34 -2.82 1.29
CA LEU A 202 19.27 -1.72 1.46
C LEU A 202 20.10 -1.86 2.76
N LEU A 203 19.43 -2.19 3.86
CA LEU A 203 20.10 -2.44 5.14
C LEU A 203 21.09 -3.59 5.06
N LYS A 204 20.69 -4.71 4.43
CA LYS A 204 21.52 -5.90 4.30
C LYS A 204 22.73 -5.69 3.39
N GLU A 205 22.59 -4.87 2.35
CA GLU A 205 23.63 -4.64 1.35
C GLU A 205 24.58 -3.49 1.73
N HIS A 206 24.07 -2.42 2.31
CA HIS A 206 24.80 -1.18 2.51
C HIS A 206 24.81 -0.67 3.96
N GLY A 207 24.15 -1.37 4.88
CA GLY A 207 24.04 -0.97 6.28
C GLY A 207 23.13 0.24 6.51
N ILE A 208 23.07 0.72 7.76
CA ILE A 208 22.15 1.77 8.22
C ILE A 208 22.30 3.07 7.42
N LYS A 209 23.53 3.47 7.08
CA LYS A 209 23.80 4.71 6.30
C LYS A 209 23.11 4.73 4.93
N ALA A 210 22.66 3.59 4.41
CA ALA A 210 21.90 3.55 3.16
C ALA A 210 20.50 4.16 3.29
N LEU A 211 19.92 4.16 4.48
CA LEU A 211 18.61 4.75 4.74
C LEU A 211 18.58 6.25 4.50
N GLU A 212 19.69 6.95 4.79
CA GLU A 212 19.84 8.40 4.53
C GLU A 212 19.79 8.75 3.03
N LYS A 213 20.12 7.78 2.17
CA LYS A 213 20.15 7.96 0.70
C LYS A 213 18.82 7.62 0.03
N ILE A 214 17.85 7.15 0.78
CA ILE A 214 16.51 6.87 0.24
C ILE A 214 15.89 8.19 -0.22
N SER A 215 15.53 8.23 -1.49
CA SER A 215 14.93 9.39 -2.14
C SER A 215 13.56 9.08 -2.68
N LEU A 216 12.73 10.12 -2.77
CA LEU A 216 11.41 10.03 -3.40
C LEU A 216 11.54 9.64 -4.87
N LYS A 217 10.69 8.72 -5.30
CA LYS A 217 10.61 8.28 -6.70
C LYS A 217 9.17 8.53 -7.21
N PRO A 218 8.94 9.48 -8.12
CA PRO A 218 7.62 9.64 -8.73
C PRO A 218 7.14 8.32 -9.33
N GLY A 219 5.87 7.97 -9.03
CA GLY A 219 5.28 6.67 -9.41
C GLY A 219 5.26 5.63 -8.29
N ILE A 220 5.98 5.87 -7.18
CA ILE A 220 5.88 5.09 -5.95
C ILE A 220 5.19 5.97 -4.90
N PRO A 221 3.99 5.62 -4.40
CA PRO A 221 3.28 6.42 -3.42
C PRO A 221 4.00 6.41 -2.07
N ILE A 222 3.84 7.47 -1.30
CA ILE A 222 4.42 7.63 0.03
C ILE A 222 3.34 7.63 1.09
N LYS A 223 3.67 7.21 2.31
CA LYS A 223 2.72 7.31 3.44
C LYS A 223 2.48 8.78 3.79
N SER A 224 1.20 9.13 3.90
CA SER A 224 0.80 10.46 4.33
C SER A 224 1.07 10.66 5.81
N MET A 225 1.65 11.80 6.19
CA MET A 225 1.73 12.22 7.57
C MET A 225 0.33 12.48 8.13
N LEU A 226 0.08 12.05 9.36
CA LEU A 226 -1.16 12.31 10.08
C LEU A 226 -1.04 13.58 10.90
N ALA A 227 -2.11 14.38 10.94
CA ALA A 227 -2.21 15.54 11.79
C ALA A 227 -2.70 15.15 13.19
N VAL A 228 -2.31 15.92 14.20
CA VAL A 228 -2.86 15.85 15.56
C VAL A 228 -4.05 16.82 15.64
N LEU A 229 -5.11 16.39 16.33
CA LEU A 229 -6.26 17.26 16.60
C LEU A 229 -5.87 18.29 17.66
N ALA A 230 -6.17 19.56 17.40
CA ALA A 230 -6.15 20.62 18.40
C ALA A 230 -7.59 20.97 18.79
N GLU A 231 -7.82 21.24 20.07
CA GLU A 231 -9.16 21.56 20.60
C GLU A 231 -9.52 23.03 20.44
N SER A 232 -8.49 23.91 20.27
CA SER A 232 -8.69 25.35 20.11
C SER A 232 -7.63 26.01 19.21
N ILE A 233 -7.90 27.25 18.81
CA ILE A 233 -6.94 28.09 18.07
C ILE A 233 -5.72 28.42 18.96
N GLU A 234 -5.95 28.66 20.25
CA GLU A 234 -4.91 28.94 21.24
C GLU A 234 -3.94 27.77 21.35
N GLU A 235 -4.46 26.56 21.54
CA GLU A 235 -3.65 25.32 21.57
C GLU A 235 -2.85 25.14 20.27
N THR A 236 -3.48 25.45 19.12
CA THR A 236 -2.78 25.40 17.83
C THR A 236 -1.57 26.34 17.79
N PHE A 237 -1.71 27.55 18.30
CA PHE A 237 -0.60 28.50 18.35
C PHE A 237 0.46 28.12 19.38
N GLU A 238 0.07 27.51 20.49
CA GLU A 238 1.02 26.97 21.48
C GLU A 238 1.86 25.85 20.91
N ALA A 239 1.23 24.94 20.16
CA ALA A 239 1.90 23.79 19.54
C ALA A 239 2.78 24.16 18.35
N LEU A 240 2.36 25.09 17.49
CA LEU A 240 3.01 25.39 16.22
C LEU A 240 3.80 26.72 16.21
N GLY A 241 3.60 27.58 17.19
CA GLY A 241 4.15 28.94 17.24
C GLY A 241 3.33 29.96 16.43
N LYS A 242 3.75 31.22 16.48
CA LYS A 242 3.15 32.34 15.74
C LYS A 242 4.20 32.98 14.82
N PRO A 243 3.87 33.31 13.55
CA PRO A 243 2.60 33.05 12.88
C PRO A 243 2.43 31.59 12.46
N ALA A 244 1.19 31.11 12.35
CA ALA A 244 0.85 29.80 11.81
C ALA A 244 0.09 29.90 10.49
N GLN A 245 0.21 28.87 9.63
CA GLN A 245 -0.58 28.73 8.41
C GLN A 245 -1.80 27.87 8.68
N PHE A 246 -2.97 28.41 8.39
CA PHE A 246 -4.26 27.74 8.44
C PHE A 246 -4.74 27.43 7.02
N GLU A 247 -5.29 26.26 6.80
CA GLU A 247 -5.85 25.85 5.51
C GLU A 247 -7.24 25.24 5.71
N TYR A 248 -8.10 25.34 4.69
CA TYR A 248 -9.40 24.68 4.74
C TYR A 248 -9.25 23.17 4.76
N LYS A 249 -9.90 22.50 5.72
CA LYS A 249 -10.05 21.05 5.76
C LYS A 249 -11.27 20.65 4.94
N LEU A 250 -11.02 20.29 3.71
CA LEU A 250 -12.05 19.96 2.73
C LEU A 250 -12.66 18.57 3.00
N ASP A 251 -13.96 18.42 2.73
CA ASP A 251 -14.65 17.12 2.78
C ASP A 251 -14.55 16.40 1.42
N GLY A 252 -13.43 15.73 1.21
CA GLY A 252 -13.13 15.05 -0.04
C GLY A 252 -12.36 13.75 0.17
N PHE A 253 -11.59 13.35 -0.83
CA PHE A 253 -10.61 12.28 -0.66
C PHE A 253 -9.21 12.75 -1.04
N ARG A 254 -8.26 12.45 -0.18
CA ARG A 254 -6.86 12.81 -0.37
C ARG A 254 -6.26 12.02 -1.50
N VAL A 255 -5.55 12.70 -2.38
CA VAL A 255 -4.85 12.14 -3.52
C VAL A 255 -3.41 12.61 -3.57
N GLN A 256 -2.49 11.68 -3.82
CA GLN A 256 -1.15 11.98 -4.26
C GLN A 256 -1.10 11.87 -5.78
N ILE A 257 -0.54 12.86 -6.44
CA ILE A 257 -0.45 12.92 -7.89
C ILE A 257 1.01 12.93 -8.27
N HIS A 258 1.43 11.85 -8.91
CA HIS A 258 2.80 11.64 -9.35
C HIS A 258 2.90 11.83 -10.85
N LYS A 259 3.94 12.51 -11.31
CA LYS A 259 4.33 12.55 -12.72
C LYS A 259 5.81 12.26 -12.87
N ASP A 260 6.09 11.23 -13.64
CA ASP A 260 7.39 10.98 -14.26
C ASP A 260 7.18 10.92 -15.79
N LYS A 261 7.14 9.75 -16.39
CA LYS A 261 6.74 9.56 -17.79
C LYS A 261 5.23 9.71 -17.96
N GLU A 262 4.48 9.15 -17.03
CA GLU A 262 3.03 9.17 -16.97
C GLU A 262 2.54 9.80 -15.66
N ILE A 263 1.28 10.23 -15.64
CA ILE A 263 0.62 10.68 -14.41
C ILE A 263 -0.02 9.47 -13.76
N LYS A 264 0.26 9.30 -12.46
CA LYS A 264 -0.40 8.34 -11.56
C LYS A 264 -1.06 9.07 -10.41
N ILE A 265 -2.19 8.55 -9.96
CA ILE A 265 -2.98 9.11 -8.86
C ILE A 265 -3.16 8.01 -7.82
N PHE A 266 -2.72 8.28 -6.60
CA PHE A 266 -2.83 7.34 -5.49
C PHE A 266 -3.74 7.87 -4.39
N THR A 267 -4.52 6.98 -3.77
CA THR A 267 -5.31 7.30 -2.58
C THR A 267 -4.42 7.30 -1.33
N ARG A 268 -4.99 7.74 -0.18
CA ARG A 268 -4.35 7.63 1.14
C ARG A 268 -3.92 6.19 1.48
N ASN A 269 -4.63 5.19 0.96
CA ASN A 269 -4.32 3.78 1.15
C ASN A 269 -3.36 3.22 0.10
N LEU A 270 -2.67 4.09 -0.67
CA LEU A 270 -1.68 3.75 -1.70
C LEU A 270 -2.26 3.04 -2.94
N GLU A 271 -3.59 3.00 -3.09
CA GLU A 271 -4.23 2.40 -4.26
C GLU A 271 -4.09 3.31 -5.48
N ASP A 272 -3.68 2.77 -6.62
CA ASP A 272 -3.66 3.50 -7.90
C ASP A 272 -5.10 3.62 -8.43
N VAL A 273 -5.59 4.85 -8.48
CA VAL A 273 -6.92 5.20 -8.98
C VAL A 273 -6.88 6.04 -10.26
N THR A 274 -5.76 6.00 -10.97
CA THR A 274 -5.54 6.82 -12.18
C THR A 274 -6.64 6.64 -13.21
N LYS A 275 -7.09 5.40 -13.44
CA LYS A 275 -8.13 5.08 -14.41
C LYS A 275 -9.51 5.61 -14.03
N GLN A 276 -9.79 5.72 -12.76
CA GLN A 276 -11.06 6.23 -12.21
C GLN A 276 -11.18 7.76 -12.30
N PHE A 277 -10.03 8.45 -12.45
CA PHE A 277 -9.96 9.91 -12.42
C PHE A 277 -9.27 10.53 -13.65
N PRO A 278 -9.73 10.22 -14.89
CA PRO A 278 -9.13 10.76 -16.13
C PRO A 278 -9.27 12.29 -16.24
N ASP A 279 -10.23 12.89 -15.55
CA ASP A 279 -10.40 14.34 -15.43
C ASP A 279 -9.26 14.97 -14.60
N ILE A 280 -8.85 14.39 -13.47
CA ILE A 280 -7.68 14.85 -12.71
C ILE A 280 -6.42 14.78 -13.59
N VAL A 281 -6.21 13.65 -14.28
CA VAL A 281 -5.07 13.49 -15.20
C VAL A 281 -5.04 14.63 -16.22
N ARG A 282 -6.19 14.96 -16.82
CA ARG A 282 -6.30 16.06 -17.77
C ARG A 282 -6.04 17.42 -17.12
N TYR A 283 -6.65 17.71 -15.96
CA TYR A 283 -6.48 18.98 -15.24
C TYR A 283 -5.02 19.24 -14.90
N VAL A 284 -4.33 18.21 -14.43
CA VAL A 284 -2.91 18.29 -14.07
C VAL A 284 -2.04 18.50 -15.31
N LYS A 285 -2.31 17.80 -16.43
CA LYS A 285 -1.58 18.00 -17.70
C LYS A 285 -1.70 19.42 -18.22
N GLU A 286 -2.91 20.01 -18.12
CA GLU A 286 -3.20 21.34 -18.65
C GLU A 286 -2.65 22.47 -17.76
N ASN A 287 -2.53 22.24 -16.44
CA ASN A 287 -2.36 23.32 -15.47
C ASN A 287 -1.11 23.23 -14.59
N VAL A 288 -0.35 22.13 -14.62
CA VAL A 288 0.89 22.00 -13.82
C VAL A 288 2.13 22.11 -14.71
N LYS A 289 2.93 23.14 -14.45
CA LYS A 289 4.13 23.48 -15.22
C LYS A 289 5.40 22.92 -14.56
N ALA A 290 5.48 21.60 -14.41
CA ALA A 290 6.69 20.93 -13.95
C ALA A 290 6.95 19.67 -14.78
N LYS A 291 8.23 19.33 -14.98
CA LYS A 291 8.65 18.16 -15.77
C LYS A 291 8.26 16.87 -15.07
N ASN A 292 8.58 16.75 -13.81
CA ASN A 292 8.20 15.66 -12.93
C ASN A 292 7.86 16.21 -11.53
N PHE A 293 6.96 15.53 -10.80
CA PHE A 293 6.48 16.00 -9.51
C PHE A 293 5.76 14.92 -8.69
N ILE A 294 5.67 15.19 -7.39
CA ILE A 294 4.73 14.57 -6.46
C ILE A 294 3.97 15.71 -5.78
N LEU A 295 2.68 15.79 -6.05
CA LEU A 295 1.76 16.75 -5.45
C LEU A 295 0.82 16.05 -4.48
N ASP A 296 0.40 16.76 -3.45
CA ASP A 296 -0.60 16.30 -2.50
C ASP A 296 -1.80 17.25 -2.51
N GLY A 297 -2.99 16.70 -2.46
CA GLY A 297 -4.21 17.49 -2.57
C GLY A 297 -5.46 16.72 -2.16
N GLU A 298 -6.57 17.44 -2.13
CA GLU A 298 -7.90 16.89 -1.87
C GLU A 298 -8.76 16.99 -3.13
N SER A 299 -9.36 15.89 -3.53
CA SER A 299 -10.34 15.87 -4.61
C SER A 299 -11.74 15.95 -4.01
N VAL A 300 -12.47 16.98 -4.37
CA VAL A 300 -13.80 17.27 -3.82
C VAL A 300 -14.84 17.21 -4.92
N ALA A 301 -16.02 16.65 -4.62
CA ALA A 301 -17.15 16.69 -5.54
C ALA A 301 -17.58 18.17 -5.75
N TYR A 302 -17.84 18.54 -6.99
CA TYR A 302 -18.09 19.93 -7.38
C TYR A 302 -19.35 20.07 -8.22
N ASP A 303 -20.28 20.91 -7.77
CA ASP A 303 -21.46 21.25 -8.54
C ASP A 303 -21.16 22.45 -9.47
N LYS A 304 -21.16 22.19 -10.77
CA LYS A 304 -20.89 23.21 -11.79
C LYS A 304 -21.95 24.32 -11.88
N LYS A 305 -23.18 24.03 -11.45
CA LYS A 305 -24.28 25.01 -11.49
C LYS A 305 -24.20 25.98 -10.33
N THR A 306 -24.07 25.45 -9.11
CA THR A 306 -24.01 26.24 -7.89
C THR A 306 -22.58 26.69 -7.55
N LYS A 307 -21.56 26.14 -8.21
CA LYS A 307 -20.13 26.37 -7.94
C LYS A 307 -19.73 26.06 -6.50
N ARG A 308 -20.37 25.05 -5.88
CA ARG A 308 -20.12 24.63 -4.50
C ARG A 308 -19.54 23.23 -4.44
N HIS A 309 -18.77 22.97 -3.40
CA HIS A 309 -18.35 21.63 -3.04
C HIS A 309 -19.55 20.83 -2.51
N LEU A 310 -19.53 19.52 -2.77
CA LEU A 310 -20.52 18.56 -2.31
C LEU A 310 -19.84 17.56 -1.37
N PRO A 311 -20.58 16.93 -0.43
CA PRO A 311 -20.03 15.98 0.53
C PRO A 311 -19.30 14.81 -0.11
N PHE A 312 -18.31 14.24 0.59
CA PHE A 312 -17.49 13.09 0.16
C PHE A 312 -18.33 11.91 -0.35
N GLN A 313 -19.50 11.63 0.24
CA GLN A 313 -20.40 10.54 -0.17
C GLN A 313 -20.73 10.60 -1.66
N THR A 314 -20.79 11.81 -2.23
CA THR A 314 -21.05 12.03 -3.67
C THR A 314 -19.96 11.43 -4.56
N ILE A 315 -18.70 11.50 -4.13
CA ILE A 315 -17.54 11.05 -4.92
C ILE A 315 -17.09 9.63 -4.57
N SER A 316 -17.42 9.12 -3.39
CA SER A 316 -16.99 7.79 -2.92
C SER A 316 -17.35 6.67 -3.90
N GLN A 317 -18.45 6.82 -4.66
CA GLN A 317 -18.86 5.87 -5.69
C GLN A 317 -17.88 5.80 -6.86
N ARG A 318 -17.10 6.86 -7.15
CA ARG A 318 -16.11 6.85 -8.24
C ARG A 318 -14.90 6.00 -7.90
N ILE A 319 -14.43 6.04 -6.66
CA ILE A 319 -13.20 5.36 -6.21
C ILE A 319 -13.30 3.86 -6.44
N LYS A 320 -14.47 3.27 -6.16
CA LYS A 320 -14.73 1.82 -6.29
C LYS A 320 -15.08 1.36 -7.71
N ARG A 321 -15.32 2.31 -8.63
CA ARG A 321 -15.84 1.99 -9.96
C ARG A 321 -14.74 1.52 -10.92
N LYS A 322 -15.02 0.42 -11.63
CA LYS A 322 -14.10 -0.14 -12.64
C LYS A 322 -14.62 -0.02 -14.07
N TYR A 323 -15.91 0.26 -14.25
CA TYR A 323 -16.61 0.31 -15.54
C TYR A 323 -17.38 1.61 -15.66
N ASP A 324 -17.74 2.01 -16.87
CA ASP A 324 -18.52 3.22 -17.22
C ASP A 324 -17.92 4.52 -16.66
N ILE A 325 -16.61 4.62 -16.66
CA ILE A 325 -15.87 5.74 -16.05
C ILE A 325 -16.31 7.09 -16.64
N PHE A 326 -16.52 7.19 -17.96
CA PHE A 326 -16.90 8.46 -18.61
C PHE A 326 -18.25 8.99 -18.16
N GLU A 327 -19.23 8.11 -17.97
CA GLU A 327 -20.56 8.52 -17.49
C GLU A 327 -20.50 8.98 -16.04
N ILE A 328 -19.70 8.34 -15.22
CA ILE A 328 -19.49 8.71 -13.82
C ILE A 328 -18.77 10.06 -13.69
N VAL A 329 -17.76 10.32 -14.52
CA VAL A 329 -17.06 11.62 -14.56
C VAL A 329 -18.02 12.76 -14.89
N LYS A 330 -18.97 12.54 -15.82
CA LYS A 330 -20.01 13.53 -16.13
C LYS A 330 -20.99 13.74 -14.97
N LYS A 331 -21.40 12.65 -14.32
CA LYS A 331 -22.40 12.67 -13.25
C LYS A 331 -21.86 13.28 -11.96
N PHE A 332 -20.60 13.03 -11.65
CA PHE A 332 -19.93 13.48 -10.43
C PHE A 332 -18.65 14.26 -10.77
N PRO A 333 -18.77 15.49 -11.26
CA PRO A 333 -17.62 16.34 -11.52
C PRO A 333 -16.88 16.67 -10.23
N ILE A 334 -15.59 16.87 -10.34
CA ILE A 334 -14.70 17.14 -9.20
C ILE A 334 -13.87 18.38 -9.43
N GLU A 335 -13.42 18.99 -8.34
CA GLU A 335 -12.37 20.00 -8.29
C GLU A 335 -11.19 19.44 -7.48
N LEU A 336 -9.99 19.55 -8.01
CA LEU A 336 -8.75 19.17 -7.34
C LEU A 336 -8.19 20.37 -6.60
N ASN A 337 -8.06 20.25 -5.29
CA ASN A 337 -7.53 21.27 -4.40
C ASN A 337 -6.13 20.87 -3.92
N LEU A 338 -5.08 21.47 -4.46
CA LEU A 338 -3.70 21.16 -4.11
C LEU A 338 -3.26 21.98 -2.89
N PHE A 339 -2.57 21.33 -1.95
CA PHE A 339 -2.07 21.97 -0.75
C PHE A 339 -0.56 21.79 -0.55
N ASP A 340 0.09 20.76 -1.13
CA ASP A 340 1.52 20.56 -0.97
C ASP A 340 2.19 20.05 -2.25
N VAL A 341 3.52 20.24 -2.33
CA VAL A 341 4.42 19.66 -3.31
C VAL A 341 5.64 19.09 -2.59
N ILE A 342 5.86 17.79 -2.72
CA ILE A 342 6.92 17.07 -2.01
C ILE A 342 8.10 16.71 -2.91
N TYR A 343 7.90 16.79 -4.22
CA TYR A 343 8.94 16.58 -5.22
C TYR A 343 8.65 17.40 -6.46
N SER A 344 9.66 18.07 -7.02
CA SER A 344 9.51 18.84 -8.25
C SER A 344 10.82 18.93 -9.01
N ASN A 345 10.77 18.72 -10.33
CA ASN A 345 11.88 18.90 -11.27
C ASN A 345 13.20 18.22 -10.84
N GLY A 346 13.13 16.97 -10.38
CA GLY A 346 14.29 16.18 -9.97
C GLY A 346 14.72 16.41 -8.51
N ARG A 347 14.06 17.30 -7.77
CA ARG A 347 14.42 17.65 -6.39
C ARG A 347 13.37 17.18 -5.40
N SER A 348 13.80 16.48 -4.35
CA SER A 348 12.97 16.23 -3.16
C SER A 348 12.81 17.51 -2.36
N LEU A 349 11.57 17.80 -1.96
CA LEU A 349 11.21 18.98 -1.17
C LEU A 349 10.73 18.61 0.24
N ILE A 350 10.82 17.33 0.62
CA ILE A 350 10.26 16.81 1.86
C ILE A 350 10.85 17.46 3.12
N ASN A 351 12.10 17.90 3.04
CA ASN A 351 12.80 18.59 4.13
C ASN A 351 12.75 20.13 4.01
N GLU A 352 12.10 20.65 2.97
CA GLU A 352 11.91 22.10 2.84
C GLU A 352 10.79 22.57 3.75
N PRO A 353 10.89 23.80 4.33
CA PRO A 353 9.80 24.39 5.09
C PRO A 353 8.48 24.47 4.30
N LEU A 354 7.35 24.35 4.99
CA LEU A 354 6.01 24.41 4.37
C LEU A 354 5.81 25.64 3.50
N LEU A 355 6.25 26.82 3.97
CA LEU A 355 6.14 28.07 3.20
C LEU A 355 6.88 27.96 1.86
N LYS A 356 8.07 27.37 1.86
CA LYS A 356 8.87 27.20 0.64
C LYS A 356 8.22 26.24 -0.34
N ARG A 357 7.71 25.11 0.15
CA ARG A 357 6.95 24.18 -0.67
C ARG A 357 5.70 24.84 -1.27
N ARG A 358 4.99 25.65 -0.47
CA ARG A 358 3.81 26.38 -0.93
C ARG A 358 4.15 27.42 -2.02
N GLU A 359 5.24 28.15 -1.90
CA GLU A 359 5.72 29.07 -2.95
C GLU A 359 6.01 28.32 -4.26
N ILE A 360 6.69 27.18 -4.17
CA ILE A 360 6.96 26.32 -5.34
C ILE A 360 5.64 25.86 -5.96
N LEU A 361 4.70 25.35 -5.15
CA LEU A 361 3.40 24.91 -5.62
C LEU A 361 2.65 26.02 -6.36
N GLU A 362 2.61 27.24 -5.81
CA GLU A 362 2.00 28.42 -6.41
C GLU A 362 2.66 28.80 -7.74
N SER A 363 3.97 28.62 -7.87
CA SER A 363 4.70 28.94 -9.10
C SER A 363 4.46 27.94 -10.25
N ILE A 364 4.16 26.69 -9.95
CA ILE A 364 4.00 25.64 -10.96
C ILE A 364 2.53 25.36 -11.31
N VAL A 365 1.56 25.81 -10.52
CA VAL A 365 0.13 25.53 -10.73
C VAL A 365 -0.60 26.74 -11.30
N LYS A 366 -1.17 26.59 -12.48
CA LYS A 366 -2.13 27.56 -13.04
C LYS A 366 -3.52 27.19 -12.55
N GLN A 367 -4.08 27.99 -11.64
CA GLN A 367 -5.40 27.73 -11.08
C GLN A 367 -6.52 27.90 -12.13
N SER A 368 -7.50 27.00 -12.07
CA SER A 368 -8.70 26.99 -12.93
C SER A 368 -9.88 26.47 -12.11
N THR A 369 -10.77 27.38 -11.69
CA THR A 369 -11.97 27.07 -10.88
C THR A 369 -12.81 25.98 -11.51
N GLY A 370 -13.27 25.02 -10.70
CA GLY A 370 -14.02 23.84 -11.14
C GLY A 370 -13.16 22.77 -11.82
N LYS A 371 -11.82 22.91 -11.79
CA LYS A 371 -10.86 21.93 -12.27
C LYS A 371 -9.75 21.69 -11.26
N ILE A 372 -8.85 22.67 -11.09
CA ILE A 372 -7.68 22.59 -10.22
C ILE A 372 -7.41 23.96 -9.59
N ILE A 373 -7.37 24.00 -8.28
CA ILE A 373 -7.07 25.21 -7.50
C ILE A 373 -6.10 24.85 -6.36
N LEU A 374 -5.60 25.87 -5.71
CA LEU A 374 -4.84 25.75 -4.47
C LEU A 374 -5.78 25.88 -3.28
N THR A 375 -5.64 25.02 -2.29
CA THR A 375 -6.41 25.11 -1.03
C THR A 375 -6.24 26.49 -0.43
N LYS A 376 -7.37 27.10 0.01
CA LYS A 376 -7.37 28.41 0.62
C LYS A 376 -6.57 28.40 1.91
N LYS A 377 -5.66 29.36 2.06
CA LYS A 377 -4.79 29.51 3.23
C LYS A 377 -4.91 30.87 3.86
N LEU A 378 -4.59 30.94 5.14
CA LEU A 378 -4.39 32.16 5.92
C LEU A 378 -3.12 32.00 6.76
N ILE A 379 -2.20 32.93 6.68
CA ILE A 379 -1.05 33.00 7.58
C ILE A 379 -1.30 34.15 8.56
N THR A 380 -1.35 33.86 9.84
CA THR A 380 -1.67 34.85 10.86
C THR A 380 -1.08 34.49 12.23
N ASP A 381 -0.85 35.51 13.05
CA ASP A 381 -0.53 35.42 14.47
C ASP A 381 -1.74 35.85 15.36
N ASN A 382 -2.86 36.22 14.71
CA ASN A 382 -4.02 36.81 15.36
C ASN A 382 -5.15 35.79 15.51
N ASP A 383 -5.51 35.51 16.76
CA ASP A 383 -6.53 34.52 17.15
C ASP A 383 -7.91 34.81 16.53
N LYS A 384 -8.34 36.08 16.51
CA LYS A 384 -9.64 36.49 15.91
C LYS A 384 -9.69 36.23 14.40
N LYS A 385 -8.56 36.49 13.69
CA LYS A 385 -8.50 36.20 12.25
C LYS A 385 -8.55 34.70 11.98
N ALA A 386 -7.84 33.90 12.80
CA ALA A 386 -7.86 32.44 12.69
C ALA A 386 -9.25 31.87 12.99
N SER A 387 -9.92 32.34 14.05
CA SER A 387 -11.29 31.92 14.41
C SER A 387 -12.29 32.27 13.30
N LYS A 388 -12.20 33.47 12.73
CA LYS A 388 -13.04 33.87 11.58
C LYS A 388 -12.80 32.98 10.37
N PHE A 389 -11.55 32.62 10.09
CA PHE A 389 -11.19 31.73 8.98
C PHE A 389 -11.78 30.33 9.19
N PHE A 390 -11.79 29.82 10.42
CA PHE A 390 -12.45 28.57 10.79
C PHE A 390 -13.96 28.63 10.55
N GLU A 391 -14.64 29.68 11.07
CA GLU A 391 -16.07 29.86 10.83
C GLU A 391 -16.41 29.94 9.34
N ASP A 392 -15.60 30.68 8.57
CA ASP A 392 -15.78 30.80 7.12
C ASP A 392 -15.60 29.43 6.43
N SER A 393 -14.67 28.60 6.92
CA SER A 393 -14.51 27.23 6.42
C SER A 393 -15.77 26.40 6.62
N LEU A 394 -16.33 26.40 7.83
CA LEU A 394 -17.57 25.67 8.15
C LEU A 394 -18.77 26.18 7.33
N LYS A 395 -18.91 27.50 7.16
CA LYS A 395 -19.97 28.13 6.33
C LYS A 395 -19.89 27.71 4.86
N ASN A 396 -18.68 27.40 4.37
CA ASN A 396 -18.47 26.88 3.02
C ASN A 396 -18.68 25.37 2.89
N GLY A 397 -19.08 24.69 3.97
CA GLY A 397 -19.36 23.25 3.97
C GLY A 397 -18.13 22.36 4.11
N ASN A 398 -17.01 22.89 4.60
CA ASN A 398 -15.80 22.12 4.89
C ASN A 398 -15.86 21.53 6.31
N GLU A 399 -14.98 20.57 6.62
CA GLU A 399 -14.92 19.91 7.93
C GLU A 399 -14.31 20.80 9.04
N GLY A 400 -13.59 21.88 8.67
CA GLY A 400 -12.86 22.76 9.57
C GLY A 400 -11.63 23.36 8.91
N ILE A 401 -10.57 23.52 9.66
CA ILE A 401 -9.26 23.94 9.19
C ILE A 401 -8.16 23.02 9.69
#